data_57bf6350a36f8e34a6065d20e37d2c22
#
_entry.id   57bf6350a36f8e34a6065d20e37d2c22
#
_cell.length_a   1.000
_cell.length_b   1.000
_cell.length_c   1.000
_cell.angle_alpha   90.00
_cell.angle_beta   90.00
_cell.angle_gamma   90.00
#
_symmetry.space_group_name_H-M   'P 1'
#
loop_
_entity.id
_entity.type
_entity.pdbx_description
1 polymer ?
#
loop_
_entity_poly.entity_id
_entity_poly.type
_entity_poly.pdbx_seq_one_letter_code
_entity_poly.pdbx_strand_id
1 'polypeptide(L)'
;KETIPRRMLQAGESKKYLYYIVLATTGEKDALATIVDGFHKGSGAARDAAFEALLNWKGIEAADELYAICKDASSSAYLDRALKAYVKLVSNPAFTGENRLLSLRKAMEVAKTDEQKNIILKQVERTGTFLGMLYAGEFLNQKPVQQAAANAVMNIALGNKEYYGANVRELLNKVMQVLDNPDAGYQKEAIKKHLAEMPQGEGFISIFNGKDLSGWKGLVQNPIARAKMKPAQLEKAQEKADEIMRSGWSVNDGMLVFNGKGDNLCTDKQYGDFEMYVDWMLDPAGPEADAGIYLRGTPQVQIWDTSRV
;
A
#
# COMPACT_ATOMS: atom_id res chain seq x y z
N LYS A 1 -45.09 -4.64 -0.63
CA LYS A 1 -43.93 -5.17 -1.43
C LYS A 1 -43.26 -6.24 -0.58
N GLU A 2 -43.35 -7.52 -0.97
CA GLU A 2 -42.57 -8.56 -0.32
C GLU A 2 -41.09 -8.30 -0.63
N THR A 3 -40.29 -8.16 0.41
CA THR A 3 -38.85 -7.95 0.25
C THR A 3 -38.18 -9.28 -0.15
N ILE A 4 -37.12 -9.20 -0.95
CA ILE A 4 -36.31 -10.35 -1.38
C ILE A 4 -35.86 -11.22 -0.20
N PRO A 5 -35.38 -10.64 0.92
CA PRO A 5 -35.05 -11.41 2.12
C PRO A 5 -36.21 -12.28 2.63
N ARG A 6 -37.44 -11.75 2.62
CA ARG A 6 -38.62 -12.49 3.08
C ARG A 6 -38.93 -13.69 2.17
N ARG A 7 -38.83 -13.52 0.85
CA ARG A 7 -39.01 -14.65 -0.10
C ARG A 7 -37.91 -15.70 0.03
N MET A 8 -36.67 -15.27 0.28
CA MET A 8 -35.56 -16.18 0.53
C MET A 8 -35.79 -16.99 1.82
N LEU A 9 -36.31 -16.39 2.89
CA LEU A 9 -36.66 -17.10 4.13
C LEU A 9 -37.78 -18.14 3.92
N GLN A 10 -38.69 -17.91 2.98
CA GLN A 10 -39.76 -18.82 2.63
C GLN A 10 -39.33 -19.94 1.69
N ALA A 11 -38.21 -19.76 0.99
CA ALA A 11 -37.62 -20.78 0.15
C ALA A 11 -37.02 -21.89 1.03
N GLY A 12 -37.21 -23.15 0.63
CA GLY A 12 -36.52 -24.27 1.27
C GLY A 12 -35.01 -24.08 1.22
N GLU A 13 -34.28 -24.58 2.22
CA GLU A 13 -32.82 -24.42 2.35
C GLU A 13 -32.06 -24.72 1.04
N SER A 14 -32.47 -25.77 0.32
CA SER A 14 -31.86 -26.19 -0.94
C SER A 14 -32.03 -25.21 -2.11
N LYS A 15 -32.82 -24.13 -1.93
CA LYS A 15 -33.11 -23.13 -2.99
C LYS A 15 -32.73 -21.72 -2.59
N LYS A 16 -32.27 -21.47 -1.38
CA LYS A 16 -31.89 -20.12 -0.89
C LYS A 16 -30.79 -19.50 -1.73
N TYR A 17 -29.84 -20.30 -2.20
CA TYR A 17 -28.71 -19.83 -3.00
C TYR A 17 -29.15 -19.17 -4.32
N LEU A 18 -30.32 -19.48 -4.86
CA LEU A 18 -30.85 -18.87 -6.08
C LEU A 18 -31.12 -17.36 -5.92
N TYR A 19 -31.23 -16.88 -4.69
CA TYR A 19 -31.46 -15.48 -4.39
C TYR A 19 -30.20 -14.66 -4.21
N TYR A 20 -29.01 -15.27 -4.08
CA TYR A 20 -27.77 -14.56 -3.80
C TYR A 20 -27.43 -13.49 -4.84
N ILE A 21 -27.57 -13.80 -6.13
CA ILE A 21 -27.31 -12.83 -7.20
C ILE A 21 -28.24 -11.61 -7.13
N VAL A 22 -29.49 -11.83 -6.72
CA VAL A 22 -30.46 -10.74 -6.56
C VAL A 22 -30.16 -9.93 -5.29
N LEU A 23 -29.76 -10.59 -4.20
CA LEU A 23 -29.30 -9.92 -2.99
C LEU A 23 -28.12 -9.01 -3.25
N ALA A 24 -27.15 -9.43 -4.09
CA ALA A 24 -26.02 -8.61 -4.47
C ALA A 24 -26.40 -7.29 -5.16
N THR A 25 -27.60 -7.21 -5.74
CA THR A 25 -28.09 -5.97 -6.36
C THR A 25 -28.69 -4.98 -5.36
N THR A 26 -29.00 -5.40 -4.13
CA THR A 26 -29.59 -4.52 -3.10
C THR A 26 -28.56 -3.60 -2.48
N GLY A 27 -27.30 -4.03 -2.38
CA GLY A 27 -26.22 -3.28 -1.74
C GLY A 27 -26.36 -3.16 -0.22
N GLU A 28 -27.28 -3.93 0.41
CA GLU A 28 -27.51 -3.89 1.85
C GLU A 28 -26.46 -4.72 2.60
N LYS A 29 -25.98 -4.21 3.75
CA LYS A 29 -24.94 -4.87 4.56
C LYS A 29 -25.34 -6.28 4.98
N ASP A 30 -26.59 -6.52 5.35
CA ASP A 30 -27.10 -7.83 5.74
C ASP A 30 -27.15 -8.80 4.54
N ALA A 31 -27.36 -8.28 3.33
CA ALA A 31 -27.28 -9.06 2.10
C ALA A 31 -25.88 -9.57 1.84
N LEU A 32 -24.85 -8.73 2.04
CA LEU A 32 -23.45 -9.14 1.92
C LEU A 32 -23.10 -10.24 2.92
N ALA A 33 -23.44 -10.07 4.19
CA ALA A 33 -23.19 -11.07 5.22
C ALA A 33 -23.84 -12.42 4.89
N THR A 34 -25.07 -12.40 4.34
CA THR A 34 -25.78 -13.61 3.90
C THR A 34 -25.05 -14.32 2.74
N ILE A 35 -24.51 -13.55 1.78
CA ILE A 35 -23.75 -14.10 0.64
C ILE A 35 -22.43 -14.69 1.12
N VAL A 36 -21.70 -13.98 2.01
CA VAL A 36 -20.43 -14.45 2.61
C VAL A 36 -20.64 -15.76 3.37
N ASP A 37 -21.67 -15.83 4.19
CA ASP A 37 -22.06 -17.06 4.89
C ASP A 37 -22.38 -18.19 3.90
N GLY A 38 -23.07 -17.88 2.83
CA GLY A 38 -23.36 -18.84 1.76
C GLY A 38 -22.11 -19.39 1.06
N PHE A 39 -21.08 -18.57 0.91
CA PHE A 39 -19.78 -19.01 0.37
C PHE A 39 -19.03 -19.93 1.33
N HIS A 40 -18.93 -19.53 2.61
CA HIS A 40 -18.14 -20.31 3.58
C HIS A 40 -18.83 -21.61 4.04
N LYS A 41 -20.14 -21.58 4.26
CA LYS A 41 -20.91 -22.74 4.75
C LYS A 41 -21.51 -23.59 3.64
N GLY A 42 -21.60 -23.04 2.42
CA GLY A 42 -22.14 -23.73 1.26
C GLY A 42 -21.16 -24.70 0.61
N SER A 43 -21.68 -25.58 -0.23
CA SER A 43 -20.90 -26.51 -1.05
C SER A 43 -21.50 -26.61 -2.45
N GLY A 44 -20.71 -27.03 -3.44
CA GLY A 44 -21.15 -27.17 -4.81
C GLY A 44 -21.85 -25.92 -5.36
N ALA A 45 -23.01 -26.11 -5.99
CA ALA A 45 -23.76 -25.01 -6.63
C ALA A 45 -24.13 -23.85 -5.69
N ALA A 46 -24.33 -24.11 -4.40
CA ALA A 46 -24.65 -23.05 -3.45
C ALA A 46 -23.44 -22.16 -3.17
N ARG A 47 -22.24 -22.74 -3.00
CA ARG A 47 -20.98 -22.00 -2.86
C ARG A 47 -20.66 -21.20 -4.12
N ASP A 48 -20.82 -21.82 -5.29
CA ASP A 48 -20.57 -21.16 -6.58
C ASP A 48 -21.51 -19.97 -6.79
N ALA A 49 -22.80 -20.12 -6.46
CA ALA A 49 -23.78 -19.03 -6.57
C ALA A 49 -23.46 -17.86 -5.62
N ALA A 50 -23.00 -18.17 -4.41
CA ALA A 50 -22.54 -17.14 -3.47
C ALA A 50 -21.31 -16.40 -3.99
N PHE A 51 -20.35 -17.13 -4.57
CA PHE A 51 -19.17 -16.54 -5.20
C PHE A 51 -19.55 -15.64 -6.38
N GLU A 52 -20.44 -16.08 -7.27
CA GLU A 52 -20.94 -15.24 -8.36
C GLU A 52 -21.60 -13.95 -7.84
N ALA A 53 -22.33 -14.04 -6.75
CA ALA A 53 -22.93 -12.87 -6.11
C ALA A 53 -21.88 -11.90 -5.56
N LEU A 54 -20.81 -12.40 -4.91
CA LEU A 54 -19.66 -11.58 -4.47
C LEU A 54 -18.97 -10.87 -5.63
N LEU A 55 -18.75 -11.55 -6.76
CA LEU A 55 -18.15 -10.95 -7.96
C LEU A 55 -19.01 -9.84 -8.56
N ASN A 56 -20.32 -9.88 -8.37
CA ASN A 56 -21.27 -8.87 -8.84
C ASN A 56 -21.56 -7.77 -7.81
N TRP A 57 -20.99 -7.85 -6.61
CA TRP A 57 -21.12 -6.80 -5.62
C TRP A 57 -20.40 -5.54 -6.08
N LYS A 58 -21.05 -4.39 -5.94
CA LYS A 58 -20.53 -3.12 -6.48
C LYS A 58 -19.83 -2.25 -5.43
N GLY A 59 -20.11 -2.47 -4.16
CA GLY A 59 -19.55 -1.70 -3.06
C GLY A 59 -18.17 -2.23 -2.64
N ILE A 60 -17.39 -1.36 -2.02
CA ILE A 60 -16.04 -1.71 -1.50
C ILE A 60 -16.12 -2.73 -0.35
N GLU A 61 -17.28 -2.88 0.28
CA GLU A 61 -17.50 -3.74 1.43
C GLU A 61 -17.19 -5.21 1.15
N ALA A 62 -17.27 -5.64 -0.13
CA ALA A 62 -16.91 -7.00 -0.53
C ALA A 62 -15.39 -7.20 -0.72
N ALA A 63 -14.59 -6.14 -0.69
CA ALA A 63 -13.15 -6.24 -1.00
C ALA A 63 -12.41 -7.14 0.00
N ASP A 64 -12.68 -6.99 1.30
CA ASP A 64 -11.99 -7.78 2.32
C ASP A 64 -12.29 -9.26 2.18
N GLU A 65 -13.53 -9.63 1.85
CA GLU A 65 -13.92 -11.02 1.62
C GLU A 65 -13.25 -11.58 0.34
N LEU A 66 -13.27 -10.82 -0.75
CA LEU A 66 -12.59 -11.24 -1.98
C LEU A 66 -11.08 -11.44 -1.77
N TYR A 67 -10.46 -10.58 -0.97
CA TYR A 67 -9.06 -10.73 -0.59
C TYR A 67 -8.82 -11.96 0.30
N ALA A 68 -9.70 -12.22 1.28
CA ALA A 68 -9.66 -13.42 2.11
C ALA A 68 -9.76 -14.70 1.27
N ILE A 69 -10.66 -14.73 0.28
CA ILE A 69 -10.77 -15.84 -0.69
C ILE A 69 -9.45 -16.05 -1.45
N CYS A 70 -8.76 -14.95 -1.85
CA CYS A 70 -7.47 -15.05 -2.53
C CYS A 70 -6.36 -15.63 -1.63
N LYS A 71 -6.42 -15.42 -0.33
CA LYS A 71 -5.44 -15.96 0.64
C LYS A 71 -5.71 -17.41 1.02
N ASP A 72 -6.95 -17.86 0.91
CA ASP A 72 -7.34 -19.20 1.31
C ASP A 72 -6.91 -20.24 0.27
N ALA A 73 -5.96 -21.10 0.64
CA ALA A 73 -5.47 -22.16 -0.22
C ALA A 73 -6.58 -23.16 -0.63
N SER A 74 -7.59 -23.38 0.24
CA SER A 74 -8.74 -24.24 -0.05
C SER A 74 -9.68 -23.64 -1.09
N SER A 75 -9.59 -22.36 -1.34
CA SER A 75 -10.36 -21.59 -2.31
C SER A 75 -9.58 -21.28 -3.60
N SER A 76 -8.47 -21.97 -3.85
CA SER A 76 -7.56 -21.71 -5.00
C SER A 76 -8.27 -21.71 -6.37
N ALA A 77 -9.32 -22.49 -6.54
CA ALA A 77 -10.13 -22.50 -7.78
C ALA A 77 -10.84 -21.15 -8.05
N TYR A 78 -11.06 -20.34 -7.03
CA TYR A 78 -11.72 -19.03 -7.12
C TYR A 78 -10.73 -17.88 -7.25
N LEU A 79 -9.43 -18.10 -6.97
CA LEU A 79 -8.40 -17.07 -6.80
C LEU A 79 -8.37 -16.08 -7.98
N ASP A 80 -8.30 -16.54 -9.21
CA ASP A 80 -8.14 -15.64 -10.36
C ASP A 80 -9.31 -14.66 -10.51
N ARG A 81 -10.54 -15.17 -10.36
CA ARG A 81 -11.75 -14.36 -10.46
C ARG A 81 -11.94 -13.45 -9.26
N ALA A 82 -11.64 -13.93 -8.06
CA ALA A 82 -11.68 -13.13 -6.83
C ALA A 82 -10.67 -11.99 -6.90
N LEU A 83 -9.42 -12.26 -7.33
CA LEU A 83 -8.38 -11.24 -7.46
C LEU A 83 -8.75 -10.17 -8.50
N LYS A 84 -9.28 -10.56 -9.66
CA LYS A 84 -9.76 -9.61 -10.67
C LYS A 84 -10.89 -8.72 -10.14
N ALA A 85 -11.83 -9.30 -9.40
CA ALA A 85 -12.92 -8.55 -8.77
C ALA A 85 -12.41 -7.61 -7.66
N TYR A 86 -11.53 -8.09 -6.79
CA TYR A 86 -10.86 -7.28 -5.78
C TYR A 86 -10.15 -6.08 -6.39
N VAL A 87 -9.27 -6.32 -7.36
CA VAL A 87 -8.52 -5.25 -8.06
C VAL A 87 -9.47 -4.23 -8.69
N LYS A 88 -10.58 -4.66 -9.29
CA LYS A 88 -11.60 -3.77 -9.85
C LYS A 88 -12.22 -2.87 -8.79
N LEU A 89 -12.61 -3.42 -7.63
CA LEU A 89 -13.24 -2.65 -6.56
C LEU A 89 -12.28 -1.62 -5.96
N VAL A 90 -11.06 -2.04 -5.62
CA VAL A 90 -10.07 -1.17 -4.96
C VAL A 90 -9.45 -0.13 -5.90
N SER A 91 -9.57 -0.31 -7.22
CA SER A 91 -9.11 0.64 -8.23
C SER A 91 -10.12 1.74 -8.53
N ASN A 92 -11.22 1.84 -7.79
CA ASN A 92 -12.24 2.86 -8.01
C ASN A 92 -11.63 4.28 -7.86
N PRO A 93 -11.79 5.17 -8.86
CA PRO A 93 -11.25 6.53 -8.82
C PRO A 93 -11.81 7.41 -7.69
N ALA A 94 -12.88 7.00 -7.03
CA ALA A 94 -13.41 7.69 -5.84
C ALA A 94 -12.45 7.62 -4.64
N PHE A 95 -11.52 6.66 -4.62
CA PHE A 95 -10.47 6.56 -3.60
C PHE A 95 -9.22 7.35 -4.02
N THR A 96 -8.48 7.87 -3.05
CA THR A 96 -7.19 8.53 -3.30
C THR A 96 -6.20 7.55 -3.95
N GLY A 97 -5.22 8.09 -4.67
CA GLY A 97 -4.17 7.29 -5.29
C GLY A 97 -3.44 6.41 -4.29
N GLU A 98 -3.16 6.95 -3.11
CA GLU A 98 -2.46 6.29 -2.00
C GLU A 98 -3.28 5.11 -1.45
N ASN A 99 -4.57 5.29 -1.20
CA ASN A 99 -5.44 4.21 -0.73
C ASN A 99 -5.59 3.09 -1.77
N ARG A 100 -5.69 3.46 -3.06
CA ARG A 100 -5.67 2.48 -4.16
C ARG A 100 -4.36 1.71 -4.18
N LEU A 101 -3.22 2.40 -4.04
CA LEU A 101 -1.91 1.77 -4.04
C LEU A 101 -1.76 0.77 -2.90
N LEU A 102 -2.16 1.11 -1.67
CA LEU A 102 -2.11 0.19 -0.53
C LEU A 102 -2.88 -1.11 -0.81
N SER A 103 -4.07 -0.99 -1.37
CA SER A 103 -4.90 -2.16 -1.72
C SER A 103 -4.31 -2.97 -2.88
N LEU A 104 -3.69 -2.31 -3.87
CA LEU A 104 -3.01 -2.98 -4.99
C LEU A 104 -1.73 -3.70 -4.54
N ARG A 105 -1.01 -3.19 -3.54
CA ARG A 105 0.12 -3.90 -2.91
C ARG A 105 -0.34 -5.21 -2.27
N LYS A 106 -1.46 -5.20 -1.53
CA LYS A 106 -2.10 -6.43 -1.01
C LYS A 106 -2.48 -7.41 -2.14
N ALA A 107 -3.03 -6.89 -3.25
CA ALA A 107 -3.35 -7.73 -4.41
C ALA A 107 -2.10 -8.42 -4.97
N MET A 108 -0.96 -7.71 -5.00
CA MET A 108 0.29 -8.25 -5.51
C MET A 108 0.84 -9.39 -4.64
N GLU A 109 0.63 -9.35 -3.32
CA GLU A 109 1.06 -10.42 -2.39
C GLU A 109 0.41 -11.77 -2.70
N VAL A 110 -0.84 -11.75 -3.18
CA VAL A 110 -1.62 -12.96 -3.48
C VAL A 110 -1.59 -13.36 -4.96
N ALA A 111 -1.05 -12.51 -5.83
CA ALA A 111 -0.92 -12.78 -7.26
C ALA A 111 0.05 -13.95 -7.52
N LYS A 112 -0.41 -14.95 -8.28
CA LYS A 112 0.35 -16.17 -8.59
C LYS A 112 0.91 -16.19 -10.01
N THR A 113 0.31 -15.44 -10.92
CA THR A 113 0.68 -15.44 -12.35
C THR A 113 1.18 -14.06 -12.80
N ASP A 114 2.02 -14.04 -13.82
CA ASP A 114 2.52 -12.80 -14.42
C ASP A 114 1.39 -11.97 -15.03
N GLU A 115 0.33 -12.62 -15.55
CA GLU A 115 -0.87 -11.93 -16.04
C GLU A 115 -1.55 -11.14 -14.93
N GLN A 116 -1.74 -11.76 -13.76
CA GLN A 116 -2.33 -11.09 -12.59
C GLN A 116 -1.48 -9.89 -12.16
N LYS A 117 -0.15 -10.06 -12.07
CA LYS A 117 0.78 -8.98 -11.72
C LYS A 117 0.75 -7.84 -12.74
N ASN A 118 0.69 -8.16 -14.03
CA ASN A 118 0.56 -7.16 -15.10
C ASN A 118 -0.73 -6.34 -14.99
N ILE A 119 -1.85 -6.99 -14.65
CA ILE A 119 -3.13 -6.30 -14.41
C ILE A 119 -2.99 -5.33 -13.23
N ILE A 120 -2.36 -5.77 -12.13
CA ILE A 120 -2.15 -4.94 -10.94
C ILE A 120 -1.24 -3.75 -11.27
N LEU A 121 -0.11 -3.96 -11.94
CA LEU A 121 0.81 -2.88 -12.33
C LEU A 121 0.15 -1.82 -13.21
N LYS A 122 -0.76 -2.20 -14.12
CA LYS A 122 -1.58 -1.25 -14.87
C LYS A 122 -2.50 -0.41 -13.97
N GLN A 123 -2.97 -0.95 -12.86
CA GLN A 123 -3.76 -0.16 -11.89
C GLN A 123 -2.85 0.70 -11.00
N VAL A 124 -1.65 0.24 -10.66
CA VAL A 124 -0.62 1.05 -9.99
C VAL A 124 -0.28 2.29 -10.82
N GLU A 125 -0.07 2.15 -12.13
CA GLU A 125 0.12 3.28 -13.05
C GLU A 125 -0.99 4.33 -12.90
N ARG A 126 -2.25 3.89 -12.86
CA ARG A 126 -3.42 4.75 -12.75
C ARG A 126 -3.57 5.46 -11.40
N THR A 127 -2.81 5.06 -10.39
CA THR A 127 -2.79 5.79 -9.12
C THR A 127 -2.18 7.18 -9.30
N GLY A 128 -1.19 7.32 -10.17
CA GLY A 128 -0.48 8.57 -10.45
C GLY A 128 0.38 9.06 -9.28
N THR A 129 0.61 8.24 -8.26
CA THR A 129 1.29 8.63 -7.02
C THR A 129 2.81 8.42 -7.11
N PHE A 130 3.56 9.24 -6.37
CA PHE A 130 5.01 9.06 -6.25
C PHE A 130 5.39 7.67 -5.71
N LEU A 131 4.70 7.21 -4.66
CA LEU A 131 4.92 5.87 -4.12
C LEU A 131 4.53 4.77 -5.10
N GLY A 132 3.52 4.99 -5.95
CA GLY A 132 3.16 4.06 -7.03
C GLY A 132 4.28 3.91 -8.05
N MET A 133 4.97 5.02 -8.40
CA MET A 133 6.15 5.01 -9.26
C MET A 133 7.30 4.20 -8.64
N LEU A 134 7.62 4.45 -7.36
CA LEU A 134 8.67 3.71 -6.64
C LEU A 134 8.34 2.22 -6.57
N TYR A 135 7.11 1.89 -6.21
CA TYR A 135 6.65 0.50 -6.12
C TYR A 135 6.72 -0.22 -7.47
N ALA A 136 6.27 0.41 -8.55
CA ALA A 136 6.42 -0.17 -9.89
C ALA A 136 7.91 -0.38 -10.26
N GLY A 137 8.79 0.49 -9.78
CA GLY A 137 10.24 0.40 -9.97
C GLY A 137 10.87 -0.90 -9.47
N GLU A 138 10.32 -1.51 -8.41
CA GLU A 138 10.79 -2.77 -7.84
C GLU A 138 10.67 -3.95 -8.82
N PHE A 139 9.76 -3.84 -9.79
CA PHE A 139 9.49 -4.88 -10.79
C PHE A 139 10.29 -4.72 -12.10
N LEU A 140 11.10 -3.68 -12.25
CA LEU A 140 11.87 -3.43 -13.47
C LEU A 140 12.91 -4.52 -13.81
N ASN A 141 13.30 -5.35 -12.84
CA ASN A 141 14.21 -6.48 -13.06
C ASN A 141 13.49 -7.80 -13.33
N GLN A 142 12.17 -7.85 -13.24
CA GLN A 142 11.37 -9.06 -13.40
C GLN A 142 10.85 -9.16 -14.83
N LYS A 143 11.53 -9.88 -15.69
CA LYS A 143 11.28 -9.98 -17.14
C LYS A 143 9.78 -10.11 -17.53
N PRO A 144 8.99 -11.01 -16.92
CA PRO A 144 7.60 -11.22 -17.33
C PRO A 144 6.67 -10.02 -17.12
N VAL A 145 7.02 -9.13 -16.18
CA VAL A 145 6.20 -7.96 -15.81
C VAL A 145 6.93 -6.63 -16.07
N GLN A 146 8.16 -6.71 -16.57
CA GLN A 146 9.08 -5.58 -16.77
C GLN A 146 8.48 -4.44 -17.61
N GLN A 147 7.77 -4.79 -18.69
CA GLN A 147 7.21 -3.76 -19.58
C GLN A 147 6.04 -3.01 -18.91
N ALA A 148 5.18 -3.71 -18.16
CA ALA A 148 4.12 -3.07 -17.38
C ALA A 148 4.70 -2.16 -16.30
N ALA A 149 5.74 -2.61 -15.59
CA ALA A 149 6.46 -1.82 -14.60
C ALA A 149 7.11 -0.58 -15.22
N ALA A 150 7.79 -0.74 -16.36
CA ALA A 150 8.43 0.36 -17.08
C ALA A 150 7.41 1.42 -17.54
N ASN A 151 6.27 1.01 -18.06
CA ASN A 151 5.20 1.91 -18.45
C ASN A 151 4.64 2.65 -17.21
N ALA A 152 4.41 1.96 -16.11
CA ALA A 152 3.90 2.57 -14.88
C ALA A 152 4.88 3.63 -14.35
N VAL A 153 6.16 3.31 -14.22
CA VAL A 153 7.19 4.28 -13.79
C VAL A 153 7.23 5.49 -14.72
N MET A 154 7.32 5.25 -16.02
CA MET A 154 7.41 6.32 -17.03
C MET A 154 6.18 7.22 -16.97
N ASN A 155 4.97 6.66 -17.06
CA ASN A 155 3.74 7.44 -17.16
C ASN A 155 3.47 8.26 -15.91
N ILE A 156 3.77 7.71 -14.71
CA ILE A 156 3.65 8.45 -13.46
C ILE A 156 4.67 9.60 -13.41
N ALA A 157 5.94 9.32 -13.71
CA ALA A 157 6.99 10.33 -13.64
C ALA A 157 6.76 11.47 -14.65
N LEU A 158 6.40 11.14 -15.89
CA LEU A 158 6.16 12.16 -16.93
C LEU A 158 4.84 12.92 -16.70
N GLY A 159 3.89 12.30 -16.00
CA GLY A 159 2.60 12.90 -15.68
C GLY A 159 2.63 13.97 -14.60
N ASN A 160 3.67 14.02 -13.79
CA ASN A 160 3.80 14.98 -12.69
C ASN A 160 5.22 15.56 -12.58
N LYS A 161 5.35 16.84 -12.92
CA LYS A 161 6.65 17.56 -12.91
C LYS A 161 7.23 17.79 -11.52
N GLU A 162 6.40 17.68 -10.48
CA GLU A 162 6.85 17.78 -9.10
C GLU A 162 7.60 16.51 -8.62
N TYR A 163 7.52 15.43 -9.41
CA TYR A 163 8.29 14.22 -9.16
C TYR A 163 9.67 14.32 -9.79
N TYR A 164 10.65 14.79 -9.00
CA TYR A 164 12.02 14.95 -9.44
C TYR A 164 13.01 14.51 -8.34
N GLY A 165 14.29 14.47 -8.67
CA GLY A 165 15.35 14.07 -7.76
C GLY A 165 16.10 12.83 -8.24
N ALA A 166 17.07 12.38 -7.42
CA ALA A 166 17.96 11.26 -7.77
C ALA A 166 17.20 9.96 -8.04
N ASN A 167 16.23 9.62 -7.19
CA ASN A 167 15.46 8.38 -7.32
C ASN A 167 14.65 8.35 -8.63
N VAL A 168 14.07 9.48 -9.03
CA VAL A 168 13.30 9.58 -10.28
C VAL A 168 14.21 9.45 -11.48
N ARG A 169 15.38 10.11 -11.46
CA ARG A 169 16.40 10.00 -12.52
C ARG A 169 16.89 8.57 -12.69
N GLU A 170 17.19 7.88 -11.58
CA GLU A 170 17.63 6.49 -11.59
C GLU A 170 16.58 5.57 -12.20
N LEU A 171 15.34 5.67 -11.76
CA LEU A 171 14.23 4.87 -12.27
C LEU A 171 14.00 5.10 -13.76
N LEU A 172 13.96 6.36 -14.22
CA LEU A 172 13.77 6.68 -15.63
C LEU A 172 14.93 6.20 -16.50
N ASN A 173 16.16 6.29 -16.02
CA ASN A 173 17.32 5.73 -16.73
C ASN A 173 17.21 4.20 -16.85
N LYS A 174 16.76 3.53 -15.79
CA LYS A 174 16.53 2.08 -15.83
C LYS A 174 15.39 1.70 -16.77
N VAL A 175 14.31 2.48 -16.78
CA VAL A 175 13.22 2.31 -17.74
C VAL A 175 13.74 2.38 -19.19
N MET A 176 14.58 3.36 -19.54
CA MET A 176 15.17 3.46 -20.87
C MET A 176 15.98 2.23 -21.29
N GLN A 177 16.61 1.54 -20.32
CA GLN A 177 17.38 0.32 -20.61
C GLN A 177 16.48 -0.89 -20.89
N VAL A 178 15.29 -0.95 -20.25
CA VAL A 178 14.45 -2.14 -20.28
C VAL A 178 13.24 -2.02 -21.24
N LEU A 179 12.89 -0.83 -21.69
CA LEU A 179 11.83 -0.64 -22.67
C LEU A 179 12.16 -1.37 -23.98
N ASP A 180 11.27 -2.31 -24.33
CA ASP A 180 11.37 -3.17 -25.51
C ASP A 180 9.96 -3.43 -26.05
N ASN A 181 9.39 -2.45 -26.74
CA ASN A 181 8.08 -2.51 -27.37
C ASN A 181 8.11 -1.64 -28.64
N PRO A 182 7.11 -1.71 -29.54
CA PRO A 182 7.10 -0.96 -30.79
C PRO A 182 7.26 0.56 -30.62
N ASP A 183 6.77 1.12 -29.50
CA ASP A 183 6.82 2.56 -29.20
C ASP A 183 8.06 2.96 -28.40
N ALA A 184 8.95 2.02 -28.06
CA ALA A 184 10.11 2.25 -27.19
C ALA A 184 10.99 3.42 -27.65
N GLY A 185 11.13 3.64 -28.95
CA GLY A 185 11.88 4.77 -29.51
C GLY A 185 11.31 6.12 -29.05
N TYR A 186 10.02 6.32 -29.24
CA TYR A 186 9.32 7.55 -28.84
C TYR A 186 9.30 7.73 -27.32
N GLN A 187 9.06 6.65 -26.60
CA GLN A 187 9.06 6.65 -25.12
C GLN A 187 10.42 7.06 -24.56
N LYS A 188 11.52 6.53 -25.10
CA LYS A 188 12.87 6.90 -24.69
C LYS A 188 13.20 8.36 -24.97
N GLU A 189 12.76 8.90 -26.12
CA GLU A 189 12.93 10.32 -26.40
C GLU A 189 12.11 11.21 -25.46
N ALA A 190 10.87 10.83 -25.12
CA ALA A 190 10.07 11.54 -24.13
C ALA A 190 10.75 11.55 -22.75
N ILE A 191 11.31 10.41 -22.31
CA ILE A 191 12.07 10.31 -21.05
C ILE A 191 13.32 11.21 -21.09
N LYS A 192 14.10 11.19 -22.18
CA LYS A 192 15.29 12.05 -22.32
C LYS A 192 14.93 13.53 -22.20
N LYS A 193 13.87 13.96 -22.90
CA LYS A 193 13.37 15.33 -22.80
C LYS A 193 12.99 15.67 -21.36
N HIS A 194 12.20 14.83 -20.71
CA HIS A 194 11.79 15.03 -19.32
C HIS A 194 12.98 15.15 -18.37
N LEU A 195 13.98 14.26 -18.51
CA LEU A 195 15.22 14.29 -17.71
C LEU A 195 16.04 15.57 -17.93
N ALA A 196 16.05 16.11 -19.14
CA ALA A 196 16.74 17.35 -19.46
C ALA A 196 16.02 18.59 -18.88
N GLU A 197 14.69 18.56 -18.81
CA GLU A 197 13.86 19.64 -18.28
C GLU A 197 13.65 19.54 -16.76
N MET A 198 14.04 18.41 -16.12
CA MET A 198 13.82 18.17 -14.71
C MET A 198 14.55 19.18 -13.83
N PRO A 199 13.91 19.73 -12.79
CA PRO A 199 14.52 20.68 -11.87
C PRO A 199 15.84 20.21 -11.31
N GLN A 200 16.78 21.15 -11.12
CA GLN A 200 18.02 20.91 -10.40
C GLN A 200 17.76 21.07 -8.91
N GLY A 201 17.92 20.01 -8.13
CA GLY A 201 17.68 20.02 -6.69
C GLY A 201 17.63 18.60 -6.13
N GLU A 202 17.53 18.49 -4.80
CA GLU A 202 17.44 17.18 -4.13
C GLU A 202 16.15 16.44 -4.56
N GLY A 203 15.03 17.16 -4.68
CA GLY A 203 13.72 16.57 -4.91
C GLY A 203 13.36 15.59 -3.80
N PHE A 204 12.71 14.50 -4.18
CA PHE A 204 12.41 13.42 -3.22
C PHE A 204 13.65 12.57 -2.95
N ILE A 205 13.99 12.44 -1.67
CA ILE A 205 15.09 11.62 -1.17
C ILE A 205 14.56 10.57 -0.21
N SER A 206 15.21 9.39 -0.17
CA SER A 206 14.96 8.41 0.88
C SER A 206 15.63 8.87 2.17
N ILE A 207 14.86 9.05 3.23
CA ILE A 207 15.38 9.37 4.58
C ILE A 207 15.78 8.12 5.36
N PHE A 208 15.47 6.93 4.84
CA PHE A 208 15.87 5.65 5.39
C PHE A 208 16.51 4.80 4.29
N ASN A 209 17.66 4.21 4.57
CA ASN A 209 18.43 3.45 3.59
C ASN A 209 18.04 1.96 3.46
N GLY A 210 17.09 1.49 4.29
CA GLY A 210 16.63 0.09 4.31
C GLY A 210 17.62 -0.91 4.90
N LYS A 211 18.77 -0.47 5.44
CA LYS A 211 19.86 -1.36 5.88
C LYS A 211 20.23 -1.21 7.35
N ASP A 212 20.34 0.03 7.81
CA ASP A 212 20.77 0.37 9.16
C ASP A 212 20.19 1.71 9.64
N LEU A 213 20.56 2.13 10.83
CA LEU A 213 20.12 3.40 11.44
C LEU A 213 20.96 4.61 11.04
N SER A 214 21.75 4.55 9.99
CA SER A 214 22.51 5.69 9.46
C SER A 214 21.56 6.81 9.03
N GLY A 215 21.85 8.05 9.45
CA GLY A 215 20.99 9.21 9.23
C GLY A 215 19.91 9.39 10.30
N TRP A 216 19.94 8.55 11.35
CA TRP A 216 19.02 8.60 12.47
C TRP A 216 19.76 8.67 13.81
N LYS A 217 19.14 9.32 14.79
CA LYS A 217 19.66 9.47 16.16
C LYS A 217 18.55 9.39 17.19
N GLY A 218 18.93 9.16 18.44
CA GLY A 218 18.02 9.25 19.57
C GLY A 218 17.58 10.69 19.83
N LEU A 219 16.34 10.90 20.21
CA LEU A 219 15.82 12.23 20.52
C LEU A 219 16.25 12.66 21.92
N VAL A 220 17.02 13.74 22.01
CA VAL A 220 17.37 14.39 23.29
C VAL A 220 16.28 15.35 23.66
N GLN A 221 15.45 15.03 24.63
CA GLN A 221 14.43 15.89 25.22
C GLN A 221 13.64 16.75 24.19
N ASN A 222 12.96 17.81 24.63
CA ASN A 222 12.24 18.71 23.72
C ASN A 222 13.18 19.82 23.18
N PRO A 223 12.80 20.53 22.10
CA PRO A 223 13.63 21.57 21.49
C PRO A 223 14.03 22.71 22.45
N ILE A 224 13.13 23.10 23.34
CA ILE A 224 13.40 24.20 24.32
C ILE A 224 14.46 23.78 25.32
N ALA A 225 14.41 22.55 25.80
CA ALA A 225 15.42 22.02 26.72
C ALA A 225 16.78 21.88 26.04
N ARG A 226 16.82 21.36 24.80
CA ARG A 226 18.05 21.25 24.00
C ARG A 226 18.72 22.62 23.78
N ALA A 227 17.93 23.64 23.46
CA ALA A 227 18.46 25.00 23.22
C ALA A 227 19.14 25.65 24.45
N LYS A 228 18.82 25.14 25.62
CA LYS A 228 19.44 25.63 26.89
C LYS A 228 20.70 24.86 27.29
N MET A 229 21.01 23.75 26.64
CA MET A 229 22.16 22.91 26.95
C MET A 229 23.44 23.54 26.41
N LYS A 230 24.52 23.47 27.19
CA LYS A 230 25.87 23.78 26.71
C LYS A 230 26.32 22.68 25.74
N PRO A 231 27.18 22.95 24.74
CA PRO A 231 27.60 21.96 23.75
C PRO A 231 28.04 20.63 24.34
N ALA A 232 28.92 20.62 25.33
CA ALA A 232 29.39 19.39 25.97
C ALA A 232 28.28 18.61 26.74
N GLN A 233 27.26 19.30 27.23
CA GLN A 233 26.10 18.66 27.85
C GLN A 233 25.20 18.04 26.83
N LEU A 234 25.00 18.71 25.68
CA LEU A 234 24.20 18.19 24.58
C LEU A 234 24.85 16.96 23.96
N GLU A 235 26.19 17.02 23.75
CA GLU A 235 26.96 15.87 23.22
C GLU A 235 26.80 14.63 24.10
N LYS A 236 27.03 14.75 25.41
CA LYS A 236 26.85 13.65 26.35
C LYS A 236 25.40 13.16 26.43
N ALA A 237 24.43 14.05 26.33
CA ALA A 237 23.01 13.68 26.29
C ALA A 237 22.66 12.96 25.00
N GLN A 238 23.27 13.34 23.86
CA GLN A 238 23.08 12.68 22.58
C GLN A 238 23.64 11.26 22.57
N GLU A 239 24.87 11.06 23.09
CA GLU A 239 25.46 9.72 23.22
C GLU A 239 24.51 8.77 23.97
N LYS A 240 23.97 9.24 25.10
CA LYS A 240 23.02 8.45 25.89
C LYS A 240 21.68 8.19 25.13
N ALA A 241 21.17 9.20 24.42
CA ALA A 241 19.96 9.05 23.63
C ALA A 241 20.15 8.05 22.48
N ASP A 242 21.33 8.06 21.85
CA ASP A 242 21.69 7.13 20.78
C ASP A 242 21.85 5.69 21.30
N GLU A 243 22.37 5.49 22.51
CA GLU A 243 22.38 4.17 23.14
C GLU A 243 20.97 3.63 23.39
N ILE A 244 20.07 4.47 23.92
CA ILE A 244 18.67 4.14 24.13
C ILE A 244 17.98 3.82 22.80
N MET A 245 18.19 4.64 21.78
CA MET A 245 17.68 4.41 20.43
C MET A 245 18.13 3.04 19.91
N ARG A 246 19.42 2.74 19.94
CA ARG A 246 19.96 1.45 19.46
C ARG A 246 19.45 0.25 20.24
N SER A 247 19.01 0.44 21.48
CA SER A 247 18.40 -0.64 22.27
C SER A 247 16.92 -0.90 21.90
N GLY A 248 16.24 0.10 21.36
CA GLY A 248 14.80 0.07 21.05
C GLY A 248 14.47 -0.09 19.57
N TRP A 249 15.33 0.40 18.70
CA TRP A 249 15.13 0.40 17.26
C TRP A 249 16.12 -0.51 16.55
N SER A 250 15.63 -1.25 15.58
CA SER A 250 16.42 -2.12 14.71
C SER A 250 15.94 -2.03 13.27
N VAL A 251 16.70 -2.62 12.36
CA VAL A 251 16.28 -2.79 10.97
C VAL A 251 16.10 -4.27 10.71
N ASN A 252 14.94 -4.65 10.21
CA ASN A 252 14.62 -6.01 9.80
C ASN A 252 13.87 -5.98 8.46
N ASP A 253 14.33 -6.76 7.49
CA ASP A 253 13.75 -6.85 6.14
C ASP A 253 13.46 -5.48 5.48
N GLY A 254 14.40 -4.53 5.63
CA GLY A 254 14.25 -3.19 5.07
C GLY A 254 13.29 -2.27 5.81
N MET A 255 12.83 -2.65 6.99
CA MET A 255 11.92 -1.88 7.83
C MET A 255 12.59 -1.40 9.12
N LEU A 256 12.25 -0.20 9.58
CA LEU A 256 12.54 0.28 10.94
C LEU A 256 11.57 -0.40 11.90
N VAL A 257 12.09 -1.15 12.87
CA VAL A 257 11.30 -1.91 13.83
C VAL A 257 11.56 -1.41 15.24
N PHE A 258 10.49 -1.03 15.95
CA PHE A 258 10.53 -0.67 17.35
C PHE A 258 10.12 -1.86 18.22
N ASN A 259 10.90 -2.16 19.26
CA ASN A 259 10.65 -3.29 20.14
C ASN A 259 9.80 -2.96 21.39
N GLY A 260 9.22 -1.78 21.45
CA GLY A 260 8.41 -1.31 22.58
C GLY A 260 9.22 -0.78 23.76
N LYS A 261 10.55 -0.71 23.67
CA LYS A 261 11.43 -0.23 24.74
C LYS A 261 12.34 0.86 24.19
N GLY A 262 12.55 1.93 24.95
CA GLY A 262 13.41 3.04 24.57
C GLY A 262 12.61 4.30 24.24
N ASP A 263 13.24 5.19 23.49
CA ASP A 263 12.74 6.53 23.19
C ASP A 263 12.59 6.75 21.67
N ASN A 264 12.12 7.96 21.34
CA ASN A 264 11.90 8.38 19.97
C ASN A 264 13.19 8.39 19.14
N LEU A 265 13.04 7.97 17.92
CA LEU A 265 13.99 8.09 16.84
C LEU A 265 13.77 9.43 16.11
N CYS A 266 14.81 10.13 15.71
CA CYS A 266 14.71 11.31 14.86
C CYS A 266 15.77 11.33 13.76
N THR A 267 15.49 12.04 12.68
CA THR A 267 16.46 12.24 11.60
C THR A 267 17.61 13.14 12.04
N ASP A 268 18.83 12.85 11.59
CA ASP A 268 20.00 13.73 11.79
C ASP A 268 19.80 15.05 11.07
N LYS A 269 19.35 15.00 9.81
CA LYS A 269 19.06 16.17 8.98
C LYS A 269 17.77 16.84 9.46
N GLN A 270 17.76 18.17 9.47
CA GLN A 270 16.58 18.98 9.71
C GLN A 270 15.94 19.36 8.37
N TYR A 271 14.60 19.35 8.34
CA TYR A 271 13.82 19.68 7.15
C TYR A 271 12.96 20.93 7.43
N GLY A 272 12.88 21.81 6.44
CA GLY A 272 12.04 23.01 6.44
C GLY A 272 10.62 22.69 5.99
N ASP A 273 10.28 23.19 4.81
CA ASP A 273 9.04 22.82 4.12
C ASP A 273 9.29 21.51 3.39
N PHE A 274 8.43 20.53 3.62
CA PHE A 274 8.60 19.19 3.07
C PHE A 274 7.25 18.49 2.86
N GLU A 275 7.25 17.56 1.93
CA GLU A 275 6.26 16.50 1.78
C GLU A 275 6.94 15.19 2.16
N MET A 276 6.28 14.37 2.98
CA MET A 276 6.84 13.12 3.49
C MET A 276 5.88 11.98 3.28
N TYR A 277 6.39 10.88 2.75
CA TYR A 277 5.70 9.61 2.61
C TYR A 277 6.26 8.61 3.60
N VAL A 278 5.39 7.97 4.37
CA VAL A 278 5.74 6.95 5.36
C VAL A 278 4.73 5.80 5.27
N ASP A 279 5.22 4.62 5.00
CA ASP A 279 4.47 3.39 5.23
C ASP A 279 4.70 2.93 6.67
N TRP A 280 3.65 2.52 7.35
CA TRP A 280 3.73 2.01 8.71
C TRP A 280 2.87 0.76 8.88
N MET A 281 3.24 -0.08 9.82
CA MET A 281 2.53 -1.30 10.18
C MET A 281 2.54 -1.47 11.68
N LEU A 282 1.39 -1.80 12.25
CA LEU A 282 1.26 -2.21 13.65
C LEU A 282 1.30 -3.73 13.73
N ASP A 283 1.97 -4.27 14.74
CA ASP A 283 2.00 -5.72 14.98
C ASP A 283 0.62 -6.19 15.46
N PRO A 284 -0.11 -7.04 14.70
CA PRO A 284 -1.43 -7.51 15.09
C PRO A 284 -1.40 -8.43 16.33
N ALA A 285 -0.25 -9.03 16.65
CA ALA A 285 -0.05 -9.86 17.82
C ALA A 285 0.46 -9.07 19.04
N GLY A 286 0.85 -7.82 18.83
CA GLY A 286 1.36 -6.94 19.87
C GLY A 286 0.26 -6.38 20.80
N PRO A 287 0.64 -5.62 21.84
CA PRO A 287 -0.31 -4.82 22.62
C PRO A 287 -0.94 -3.73 21.75
N GLU A 288 -2.01 -3.10 22.26
CA GLU A 288 -2.57 -1.91 21.61
C GLU A 288 -1.46 -0.90 21.32
N ALA A 289 -1.34 -0.52 20.05
CA ALA A 289 -0.26 0.33 19.59
C ALA A 289 -0.68 1.80 19.59
N ASP A 290 0.11 2.60 20.28
CA ASP A 290 0.04 4.06 20.29
C ASP A 290 1.40 4.58 19.81
N ALA A 291 1.41 5.15 18.60
CA ALA A 291 2.61 5.68 17.97
C ALA A 291 2.30 6.98 17.23
N GLY A 292 3.34 7.63 16.70
CA GLY A 292 3.13 8.81 15.89
C GLY A 292 4.40 9.37 15.30
N ILE A 293 4.21 10.29 14.36
CA ILE A 293 5.28 10.98 13.65
C ILE A 293 5.25 12.46 14.05
N TYR A 294 6.28 12.89 14.76
CA TYR A 294 6.44 14.29 15.13
C TYR A 294 7.02 15.10 13.97
N LEU A 295 6.30 16.13 13.56
CA LEU A 295 6.74 17.08 12.55
C LEU A 295 7.45 18.23 13.21
N ARG A 296 8.75 18.42 12.93
CA ARG A 296 9.60 19.47 13.57
C ARG A 296 9.59 19.43 15.12
N GLY A 297 9.37 18.24 15.70
CA GLY A 297 9.30 18.03 17.14
C GLY A 297 7.93 18.26 17.78
N THR A 298 7.00 18.93 17.12
CA THR A 298 5.57 19.13 17.40
C THR A 298 4.94 19.80 16.18
N PRO A 299 3.73 19.50 15.71
CA PRO A 299 2.76 18.52 16.22
C PRO A 299 3.08 17.08 15.83
N GLN A 300 2.26 16.16 16.33
CA GLN A 300 2.31 14.74 16.02
C GLN A 300 1.19 14.36 15.06
N VAL A 301 1.52 13.57 14.04
CA VAL A 301 0.54 12.77 13.30
C VAL A 301 0.38 11.46 14.04
N GLN A 302 -0.79 11.25 14.63
CA GLN A 302 -1.10 10.08 15.44
C GLN A 302 -1.24 8.84 14.57
N ILE A 303 -0.62 7.73 15.00
CA ILE A 303 -0.84 6.38 14.48
C ILE A 303 -1.53 5.58 15.57
N TRP A 304 -2.77 5.13 15.30
CA TRP A 304 -3.60 4.44 16.27
C TRP A 304 -4.12 3.12 15.72
N ASP A 305 -4.18 2.09 16.58
CA ASP A 305 -4.80 0.81 16.23
C ASP A 305 -6.33 0.90 16.36
N THR A 306 -6.99 1.26 15.27
CA THR A 306 -8.45 1.37 15.22
C THR A 306 -9.19 0.03 15.19
N SER A 307 -8.48 -1.09 15.10
CA SER A 307 -9.09 -2.44 15.12
C SER A 307 -9.52 -2.89 16.50
N ARG A 308 -9.06 -2.17 17.54
CA ARG A 308 -9.27 -2.50 18.96
C ARG A 308 -10.12 -1.47 19.72
N VAL A 309 -10.81 -0.60 19.00
CA VAL A 309 -11.72 0.41 19.56
C VAL A 309 -13.14 -0.13 19.64
#